data_50701bcad40afe44a6fec87517ffbb4e
#
_entry.id   50701bcad40afe44a6fec87517ffbb4e
#
_cell.length_a   1.000
_cell.length_b   1.000
_cell.length_c   1.000
_cell.angle_alpha   90.00
_cell.angle_beta   90.00
_cell.angle_gamma   90.00
#
_symmetry.space_group_name_H-M   'P 1'
#
loop_
_entity.id
_entity.type
_entity.pdbx_description
1 polymer ?
#
loop_
_entity_poly.entity_id
_entity_poly.type
_entity_poly.pdbx_seq_one_letter_code
_entity_poly.pdbx_strand_id
1 'polypeptide(L)'
;DQYPVAIKLPGGEMISDSKKITKDFSQLNKYEVTEKGSKVAVIGLGTFYNMGCEVAKAVEEKTGTKATVINPYYITGIDEVLLEDLKKDHDVVITLEDGFLEGGFGEKIARFYGNSDMKVFNYGVKKELLDRYDIEELLKKNHLTVQQIVGDLKF
;
A
#
# COMPACT_ATOMS: atom_id res chain seq x y z
N ASP A 1 5.94 -11.79 28.70
CA ASP A 1 4.83 -11.59 27.74
C ASP A 1 3.56 -12.14 28.34
N GLN A 2 2.46 -11.39 28.24
CA GLN A 2 1.18 -11.79 28.86
C GLN A 2 0.20 -12.44 27.89
N TYR A 3 0.52 -12.40 26.57
CA TYR A 3 -0.37 -12.84 25.52
C TYR A 3 0.35 -13.73 24.49
N PRO A 4 -0.36 -14.68 23.87
CA PRO A 4 0.20 -15.47 22.79
C PRO A 4 0.46 -14.57 21.57
N VAL A 5 1.58 -14.82 20.88
CA VAL A 5 1.99 -14.12 19.67
C VAL A 5 2.08 -15.11 18.53
N ALA A 6 1.45 -14.77 17.40
CA ALA A 6 1.59 -15.50 16.14
C ALA A 6 2.41 -14.66 15.16
N ILE A 7 3.43 -15.25 14.54
CA ILE A 7 4.29 -14.61 13.56
C ILE A 7 4.14 -15.33 12.23
N LYS A 8 3.60 -14.63 11.21
CA LYS A 8 3.53 -15.13 9.84
C LYS A 8 4.78 -14.65 9.08
N LEU A 9 5.54 -15.58 8.52
CA LEU A 9 6.68 -15.28 7.67
C LEU A 9 6.32 -15.55 6.20
N PRO A 10 6.85 -14.76 5.24
CA PRO A 10 6.73 -15.06 3.82
C PRO A 10 7.39 -16.41 3.48
N GLY A 11 6.81 -17.17 2.55
CA GLY A 11 7.35 -18.45 2.10
C GLY A 11 8.46 -18.35 1.05
N GLY A 12 8.86 -17.15 0.62
CA GLY A 12 9.87 -16.91 -0.40
C GLY A 12 11.04 -16.05 0.09
N GLU A 13 11.78 -15.48 -0.85
CA GLU A 13 12.87 -14.57 -0.54
C GLU A 13 12.34 -13.29 0.12
N MET A 14 13.00 -12.87 1.19
CA MET A 14 12.72 -11.60 1.85
C MET A 14 13.73 -10.55 1.39
N ILE A 15 13.23 -9.45 0.88
CA ILE A 15 14.06 -8.30 0.56
C ILE A 15 14.28 -7.51 1.84
N SER A 16 15.53 -7.33 2.23
CA SER A 16 15.92 -6.53 3.38
C SER A 16 16.84 -5.40 2.90
N ASP A 17 16.53 -4.18 3.32
CA ASP A 17 17.40 -3.02 3.07
C ASP A 17 18.50 -2.85 4.11
N SER A 18 18.62 -3.79 5.05
CA SER A 18 19.58 -3.77 6.17
C SER A 18 19.53 -2.50 7.04
N LYS A 19 18.56 -1.61 6.85
CA LYS A 19 18.39 -0.45 7.69
C LYS A 19 17.93 -0.85 9.09
N LYS A 20 18.51 -0.18 10.10
CA LYS A 20 18.07 -0.37 11.48
C LYS A 20 16.66 0.21 11.64
N ILE A 21 15.73 -0.62 12.11
CA ILE A 21 14.39 -0.15 12.45
C ILE A 21 14.51 0.74 13.70
N THR A 22 14.15 2.00 13.55
CA THR A 22 14.14 3.01 14.63
C THR A 22 12.75 3.42 15.06
N LYS A 23 11.71 2.85 14.44
CA LYS A 23 10.32 3.21 14.69
C LYS A 23 9.90 2.84 16.12
N ASP A 24 9.19 3.75 16.77
CA ASP A 24 8.49 3.48 18.01
C ASP A 24 7.16 2.77 17.72
N PHE A 25 7.11 1.47 17.94
CA PHE A 25 5.94 0.63 17.72
C PHE A 25 4.90 0.73 18.85
N SER A 26 5.13 1.54 19.90
CA SER A 26 4.12 1.81 20.92
C SER A 26 2.97 2.68 20.40
N GLN A 27 3.21 3.45 19.33
CA GLN A 27 2.21 4.27 18.67
C GLN A 27 1.47 3.47 17.60
N LEU A 28 0.35 2.87 17.98
CA LEU A 28 -0.47 2.07 17.06
C LEU A 28 -1.02 2.91 15.91
N ASN A 29 -1.08 2.26 14.72
CA ASN A 29 -1.63 2.82 13.49
C ASN A 29 -0.96 4.11 12.98
N LYS A 30 0.26 4.41 13.46
CA LYS A 30 1.07 5.49 12.91
C LYS A 30 1.86 5.01 11.70
N TYR A 31 1.62 5.66 10.57
CA TYR A 31 2.29 5.37 9.30
C TYR A 31 3.61 6.11 9.19
N GLU A 32 4.48 5.64 8.32
CA GLU A 32 5.73 6.30 7.99
C GLU A 32 5.73 6.77 6.54
N VAL A 33 5.96 8.07 6.34
CA VAL A 33 6.23 8.62 5.02
C VAL A 33 7.71 8.38 4.73
N THR A 34 8.00 7.42 3.87
CA THR A 34 9.38 7.05 3.52
C THR A 34 9.94 7.88 2.38
N GLU A 35 9.06 8.35 1.49
CA GLU A 35 9.37 9.34 0.46
C GLU A 35 8.26 10.38 0.39
N LYS A 36 8.65 11.64 0.39
CA LYS A 36 7.70 12.75 0.26
C LYS A 36 7.64 13.24 -1.19
N GLY A 37 6.42 13.34 -1.71
CA GLY A 37 6.08 13.88 -3.01
C GLY A 37 4.76 14.65 -2.94
N SER A 38 4.01 14.68 -4.05
CA SER A 38 2.69 15.32 -4.14
C SER A 38 1.83 14.64 -5.20
N LYS A 39 0.55 15.02 -5.27
CA LYS A 39 -0.46 14.54 -6.24
C LYS A 39 -0.87 13.09 -6.07
N VAL A 40 0.07 12.18 -5.91
CA VAL A 40 -0.18 10.75 -5.75
C VAL A 40 0.49 10.24 -4.48
N ALA A 41 -0.25 9.58 -3.60
CA ALA A 41 0.28 8.84 -2.46
C ALA A 41 0.14 7.34 -2.69
N VAL A 42 1.20 6.58 -2.49
CA VAL A 42 1.24 5.13 -2.61
C VAL A 42 1.45 4.54 -1.23
N ILE A 43 0.50 3.74 -0.76
CA ILE A 43 0.53 3.07 0.55
C ILE A 43 0.74 1.57 0.30
N GLY A 44 1.93 1.07 0.54
CA GLY A 44 2.28 -0.34 0.36
C GLY A 44 2.31 -1.10 1.69
N LEU A 45 1.41 -2.07 1.86
CA LEU A 45 1.31 -2.86 3.08
C LEU A 45 2.19 -4.11 3.02
N GLY A 46 3.04 -4.30 4.02
CA GLY A 46 3.83 -5.51 4.19
C GLY A 46 4.76 -5.79 3.01
N THR A 47 4.66 -6.96 2.41
CA THR A 47 5.48 -7.38 1.26
C THR A 47 5.25 -6.53 0.00
N PHE A 48 4.09 -5.88 -0.11
CA PHE A 48 3.76 -4.98 -1.22
C PHE A 48 4.35 -3.57 -1.10
N TYR A 49 5.08 -3.28 -0.02
CA TYR A 49 5.78 -2.00 0.12
C TYR A 49 6.81 -1.76 -1.00
N ASN A 50 7.60 -2.79 -1.35
CA ASN A 50 8.58 -2.67 -2.44
C ASN A 50 7.91 -2.41 -3.80
N MET A 51 6.81 -3.11 -4.10
CA MET A 51 6.00 -2.82 -5.28
C MET A 51 5.46 -1.37 -5.24
N GLY A 52 5.08 -0.89 -4.07
CA GLY A 52 4.68 0.51 -3.86
C GLY A 52 5.77 1.50 -4.26
N CYS A 53 7.02 1.24 -3.91
CA CYS A 53 8.16 2.05 -4.34
C CYS A 53 8.34 2.03 -5.88
N GLU A 54 8.18 0.87 -6.49
CA GLU A 54 8.27 0.74 -7.97
C GLU A 54 7.12 1.48 -8.67
N VAL A 55 5.89 1.38 -8.14
CA VAL A 55 4.73 2.13 -8.65
C VAL A 55 4.96 3.63 -8.52
N ALA A 56 5.47 4.11 -7.38
CA ALA A 56 5.76 5.53 -7.17
C ALA A 56 6.80 6.05 -8.17
N LYS A 57 7.85 5.27 -8.42
CA LYS A 57 8.86 5.60 -9.44
C LYS A 57 8.25 5.66 -10.86
N ALA A 58 7.44 4.68 -11.22
CA ALA A 58 6.79 4.66 -12.54
C ALA A 58 5.75 5.80 -12.70
N VAL A 59 5.09 6.22 -11.62
CA VAL A 59 4.24 7.43 -11.60
C VAL A 59 5.09 8.68 -11.87
N GLU A 60 6.23 8.82 -11.22
CA GLU A 60 7.15 9.96 -11.43
C GLU A 60 7.66 9.99 -12.88
N GLU A 61 8.06 8.85 -13.43
CA GLU A 61 8.49 8.73 -14.84
C GLU A 61 7.38 9.15 -15.83
N LYS A 62 6.12 8.80 -15.52
CA LYS A 62 4.96 9.12 -16.39
C LYS A 62 4.51 10.58 -16.27
N THR A 63 4.59 11.17 -15.08
CA THR A 63 3.97 12.49 -14.78
C THR A 63 4.96 13.62 -14.58
N GLY A 64 6.23 13.28 -14.34
CA GLY A 64 7.25 14.25 -13.91
C GLY A 64 7.09 14.72 -12.45
N THR A 65 6.12 14.15 -11.69
CA THR A 65 5.86 14.54 -10.30
C THR A 65 6.15 13.37 -9.38
N LYS A 66 7.01 13.61 -8.38
CA LYS A 66 7.35 12.60 -7.38
C LYS A 66 6.12 12.24 -6.55
N ALA A 67 5.82 10.95 -6.44
CA ALA A 67 4.76 10.45 -5.57
C ALA A 67 5.24 10.33 -4.11
N THR A 68 4.31 10.43 -3.17
CA THR A 68 4.56 10.11 -1.76
C THR A 68 4.49 8.61 -1.55
N VAL A 69 5.48 8.01 -0.86
CA VAL A 69 5.49 6.59 -0.50
C VAL A 69 5.29 6.45 1.01
N ILE A 70 4.36 5.58 1.40
CA ILE A 70 3.95 5.40 2.79
C ILE A 70 4.02 3.91 3.15
N ASN A 71 4.69 3.62 4.27
CA ASN A 71 4.64 2.32 4.92
C ASN A 71 3.69 2.35 6.12
N PRO A 72 2.53 1.68 6.07
CA PRO A 72 1.55 1.75 7.16
C PRO A 72 1.94 0.92 8.38
N TYR A 73 2.76 -0.13 8.25
CA TYR A 73 3.14 -1.11 9.29
C TYR A 73 1.98 -1.86 9.96
N TYR A 74 0.80 -1.28 10.04
CA TYR A 74 -0.37 -1.79 10.76
C TYR A 74 -1.56 -1.95 9.84
N ILE A 75 -2.35 -3.00 10.07
CA ILE A 75 -3.64 -3.22 9.38
C ILE A 75 -4.84 -3.06 10.31
N THR A 76 -4.60 -2.89 11.62
CA THR A 76 -5.66 -2.83 12.63
C THR A 76 -6.49 -1.56 12.56
N GLY A 77 -5.88 -0.45 12.16
CA GLY A 77 -6.52 0.85 11.99
C GLY A 77 -5.84 1.67 10.91
N ILE A 78 -6.16 2.95 10.87
CA ILE A 78 -5.61 3.92 9.91
C ILE A 78 -5.01 5.13 10.64
N ASP A 79 -4.03 5.78 10.04
CA ASP A 79 -3.48 7.05 10.52
C ASP A 79 -4.32 8.21 9.95
N GLU A 80 -5.45 8.50 10.61
CA GLU A 80 -6.37 9.55 10.16
C GLU A 80 -5.69 10.92 10.04
N VAL A 81 -4.71 11.21 10.89
CA VAL A 81 -3.99 12.49 10.88
C VAL A 81 -3.17 12.62 9.59
N LEU A 82 -2.42 11.58 9.23
CA LEU A 82 -1.65 11.58 7.99
C LEU A 82 -2.57 11.60 6.76
N LEU A 83 -3.62 10.76 6.77
CA LEU A 83 -4.57 10.70 5.66
C LEU A 83 -5.31 12.02 5.43
N GLU A 84 -5.64 12.75 6.51
CA GLU A 84 -6.21 14.09 6.41
C GLU A 84 -5.20 15.09 5.83
N ASP A 85 -3.93 15.00 6.23
CA ASP A 85 -2.87 15.88 5.75
C ASP A 85 -2.61 15.69 4.24
N LEU A 86 -2.75 14.47 3.72
CA LEU A 86 -2.61 14.19 2.29
C LEU A 86 -3.62 14.96 1.42
N LYS A 87 -4.80 15.29 1.92
CA LYS A 87 -5.81 16.07 1.16
C LYS A 87 -5.34 17.45 0.74
N LYS A 88 -4.26 17.98 1.34
CA LYS A 88 -3.76 19.32 1.06
C LYS A 88 -3.06 19.42 -0.29
N ASP A 89 -2.41 18.35 -0.72
CA ASP A 89 -1.53 18.36 -1.89
C ASP A 89 -1.55 17.08 -2.73
N HIS A 90 -2.48 16.14 -2.42
CA HIS A 90 -2.69 14.90 -3.17
C HIS A 90 -4.11 14.82 -3.71
N ASP A 91 -4.24 14.24 -4.90
CA ASP A 91 -5.52 14.00 -5.59
C ASP A 91 -5.85 12.49 -5.66
N VAL A 92 -4.83 11.64 -5.49
CA VAL A 92 -4.92 10.19 -5.67
C VAL A 92 -4.22 9.46 -4.54
N VAL A 93 -4.87 8.43 -4.00
CA VAL A 93 -4.27 7.46 -3.09
C VAL A 93 -4.34 6.07 -3.72
N ILE A 94 -3.22 5.38 -3.76
CA ILE A 94 -3.08 3.99 -4.20
C ILE A 94 -2.78 3.15 -2.98
N THR A 95 -3.54 2.08 -2.75
CA THR A 95 -3.22 1.08 -1.72
C THR A 95 -2.83 -0.24 -2.36
N LEU A 96 -1.80 -0.86 -1.84
CA LEU A 96 -1.30 -2.17 -2.26
C LEU A 96 -1.25 -3.08 -1.04
N GLU A 97 -1.92 -4.24 -1.11
CA GLU A 97 -1.98 -5.17 0.02
C GLU A 97 -1.79 -6.64 -0.40
N ASP A 98 -1.07 -7.39 0.42
CA ASP A 98 -0.97 -8.85 0.32
C ASP A 98 -2.18 -9.47 1.04
N GLY A 99 -3.34 -9.36 0.41
CA GLY A 99 -4.60 -9.81 0.97
C GLY A 99 -5.75 -9.70 -0.02
N PHE A 100 -6.92 -10.12 0.45
CA PHE A 100 -8.15 -9.94 -0.31
C PHE A 100 -8.62 -8.49 -0.24
N LEU A 101 -9.06 -7.96 -1.39
CA LEU A 101 -9.64 -6.61 -1.45
C LEU A 101 -10.87 -6.48 -0.55
N GLU A 102 -11.76 -7.51 -0.58
CA GLU A 102 -12.96 -7.53 0.24
C GLU A 102 -12.63 -7.64 1.74
N GLY A 103 -12.99 -6.65 2.51
CA GLY A 103 -12.67 -6.54 3.94
C GLY A 103 -11.20 -6.19 4.21
N GLY A 104 -10.42 -5.85 3.18
CA GLY A 104 -9.01 -5.58 3.24
C GLY A 104 -8.63 -4.21 3.81
N PHE A 105 -7.35 -3.95 3.80
CA PHE A 105 -6.78 -2.68 4.27
C PHE A 105 -7.23 -1.50 3.39
N GLY A 106 -7.22 -1.69 2.07
CA GLY A 106 -7.60 -0.65 1.11
C GLY A 106 -9.04 -0.15 1.29
N GLU A 107 -9.98 -1.02 1.68
CA GLU A 107 -11.36 -0.61 1.96
C GLU A 107 -11.47 0.37 3.14
N LYS A 108 -10.61 0.25 4.15
CA LYS A 108 -10.57 1.20 5.28
C LYS A 108 -10.14 2.58 4.81
N ILE A 109 -9.16 2.64 3.92
CA ILE A 109 -8.67 3.88 3.31
C ILE A 109 -9.75 4.49 2.40
N ALA A 110 -10.37 3.68 1.53
CA ALA A 110 -11.46 4.13 0.67
C ALA A 110 -12.65 4.67 1.47
N ARG A 111 -13.01 4.01 2.56
CA ARG A 111 -14.07 4.49 3.47
C ARG A 111 -13.72 5.84 4.09
N PHE A 112 -12.46 6.05 4.49
CA PHE A 112 -12.02 7.32 5.06
C PHE A 112 -12.20 8.47 4.07
N TYR A 113 -11.84 8.24 2.80
CA TYR A 113 -11.94 9.26 1.75
C TYR A 113 -13.32 9.35 1.07
N GLY A 114 -14.28 8.49 1.42
CA GLY A 114 -15.56 8.37 0.71
C GLY A 114 -16.40 9.65 0.58
N ASN A 115 -16.18 10.63 1.47
CA ASN A 115 -16.84 11.95 1.42
C ASN A 115 -15.89 13.08 0.98
N SER A 116 -14.84 12.77 0.23
CA SER A 116 -13.86 13.73 -0.26
C SER A 116 -13.65 13.58 -1.77
N ASP A 117 -12.97 14.54 -2.40
CA ASP A 117 -12.60 14.49 -3.82
C ASP A 117 -11.40 13.57 -4.09
N MET A 118 -10.81 12.97 -3.05
CA MET A 118 -9.68 12.05 -3.16
C MET A 118 -10.08 10.80 -3.94
N LYS A 119 -9.37 10.50 -5.02
CA LYS A 119 -9.55 9.24 -5.76
C LYS A 119 -8.73 8.14 -5.07
N VAL A 120 -9.38 7.04 -4.74
CA VAL A 120 -8.72 5.89 -4.10
C VAL A 120 -8.74 4.70 -5.04
N PHE A 121 -7.55 4.14 -5.31
CA PHE A 121 -7.37 2.91 -6.08
C PHE A 121 -6.82 1.83 -5.15
N ASN A 122 -7.60 0.77 -4.96
CA ASN A 122 -7.22 -0.36 -4.10
C ASN A 122 -6.76 -1.53 -4.96
N TYR A 123 -5.57 -2.04 -4.68
CA TYR A 123 -4.97 -3.19 -5.34
C TYR A 123 -4.68 -4.29 -4.33
N GLY A 124 -5.20 -5.46 -4.60
CA GLY A 124 -5.09 -6.67 -3.82
C GLY A 124 -5.69 -7.84 -4.58
N VAL A 125 -5.68 -9.01 -4.00
CA VAL A 125 -6.20 -10.22 -4.63
C VAL A 125 -7.72 -10.28 -4.48
N LYS A 126 -8.43 -10.69 -5.54
CA LYS A 126 -9.86 -10.99 -5.46
C LYS A 126 -10.09 -12.18 -4.54
N LYS A 127 -11.19 -12.17 -3.79
CA LYS A 127 -11.53 -13.24 -2.87
C LYS A 127 -11.96 -14.49 -3.61
N GLU A 128 -10.99 -15.34 -3.91
CA GLU A 128 -11.17 -16.63 -4.58
C GLU A 128 -10.46 -17.72 -3.75
N LEU A 129 -10.96 -18.96 -3.82
CA LEU A 129 -10.22 -20.12 -3.31
C LEU A 129 -9.12 -20.44 -4.31
N LEU A 130 -7.88 -20.18 -3.91
CA LEU A 130 -6.70 -20.44 -4.72
C LEU A 130 -6.11 -21.80 -4.30
N ASP A 131 -6.10 -22.77 -5.22
CA ASP A 131 -5.35 -24.02 -5.10
C ASP A 131 -4.29 -24.04 -6.19
N ARG A 132 -3.02 -24.13 -5.81
CA ARG A 132 -1.86 -24.18 -6.72
C ARG A 132 -1.92 -23.08 -7.81
N TYR A 133 -1.20 -22.01 -7.60
CA TYR A 133 -1.14 -20.90 -8.56
C TYR A 133 0.31 -20.52 -8.87
N ASP A 134 0.50 -20.04 -10.08
CA ASP A 134 1.69 -19.29 -10.46
C ASP A 134 1.55 -17.85 -9.97
N ILE A 135 2.58 -17.35 -9.29
CA ILE A 135 2.54 -16.02 -8.66
C ILE A 135 2.45 -14.92 -9.72
N GLU A 136 3.19 -15.04 -10.82
CA GLU A 136 3.17 -14.01 -11.87
C GLU A 136 1.83 -13.93 -12.58
N GLU A 137 1.21 -15.08 -12.86
CA GLU A 137 -0.12 -15.15 -13.44
C GLU A 137 -1.18 -14.59 -12.49
N LEU A 138 -1.07 -14.89 -11.18
CA LEU A 138 -1.96 -14.37 -10.16
C LEU A 138 -1.89 -12.83 -10.07
N LEU A 139 -0.70 -12.28 -10.05
CA LEU A 139 -0.49 -10.84 -10.03
C LEU A 139 -1.09 -10.18 -11.27
N LYS A 140 -0.81 -10.70 -12.46
CA LYS A 140 -1.37 -10.19 -13.73
C LYS A 140 -2.90 -10.26 -13.75
N LYS A 141 -3.49 -11.38 -13.33
CA LYS A 141 -4.95 -11.59 -13.27
C LYS A 141 -5.63 -10.59 -12.35
N ASN A 142 -4.97 -10.20 -11.27
CA ASN A 142 -5.50 -9.27 -10.26
C ASN A 142 -5.09 -7.81 -10.48
N HIS A 143 -4.52 -7.45 -11.64
CA HIS A 143 -4.02 -6.09 -11.90
C HIS A 143 -2.96 -5.61 -10.90
N LEU A 144 -2.13 -6.53 -10.44
CA LEU A 144 -1.07 -6.30 -9.46
C LEU A 144 0.33 -6.22 -10.11
N THR A 145 0.43 -5.69 -11.31
CA THR A 145 1.71 -5.34 -11.93
C THR A 145 1.86 -3.81 -11.98
N VAL A 146 3.11 -3.33 -11.88
CA VAL A 146 3.42 -1.89 -11.93
C VAL A 146 2.81 -1.23 -13.17
N GLN A 147 2.93 -1.89 -14.34
CA GLN A 147 2.42 -1.37 -15.62
C GLN A 147 0.90 -1.25 -15.62
N GLN A 148 0.19 -2.24 -15.08
CA GLN A 148 -1.28 -2.21 -14.99
C GLN A 148 -1.74 -1.11 -14.05
N ILE A 149 -1.15 -1.04 -12.85
CA ILE A 149 -1.49 -0.03 -11.83
C ILE A 149 -1.32 1.38 -12.39
N VAL A 150 -0.15 1.67 -12.99
CA VAL A 150 0.12 2.99 -13.58
C VAL A 150 -0.73 3.24 -14.83
N GLY A 151 -1.13 2.18 -15.55
CA GLY A 151 -2.05 2.25 -16.68
C GLY A 151 -3.46 2.70 -16.30
N ASP A 152 -3.94 2.29 -15.12
CA ASP A 152 -5.27 2.64 -14.61
C ASP A 152 -5.38 4.12 -14.21
N LEU A 153 -4.26 4.76 -13.91
CA LEU A 153 -4.21 6.17 -13.52
C LEU A 153 -4.40 7.09 -14.74
N LYS A 154 -5.54 7.74 -14.77
CA LYS A 154 -5.83 8.81 -15.74
C LYS A 154 -5.48 10.15 -15.12
N PHE A 155 -4.32 10.64 -15.48
CA PHE A 155 -3.86 11.99 -15.11
C PHE A 155 -4.37 13.01 -16.11
#